data_f6d1e7b08569f070159fa70324b2a2ce
#
_entry.id   f6d1e7b08569f070159fa70324b2a2ce
#
_cell.length_a   1.000
_cell.length_b   1.000
_cell.length_c   1.000
_cell.angle_alpha   90.00
_cell.angle_beta   90.00
_cell.angle_gamma   90.00
#
_symmetry.space_group_name_H-M   'P 1'
#
loop_
_entity.id
_entity.type
_entity.pdbx_description
1 polymer ?
#
loop_
_entity_poly.entity_id
_entity_poly.type
_entity_poly.pdbx_seq_one_letter_code
_entity_poly.pdbx_strand_id
1 'polypeptide(L)'
;MASIYTVDASVFLNGFNPYEPGHEVSRRFLEYLREQALPLIEPTLLLPEVAAAVSRGRQDADLARRFAGALSRLPHLLLIPLNETLAQQAVALAADHRLRGSDAVYAAVALRFGSTLVTLDREQRERVADVIPTRLPAEALEDLRP
;
A
#
# COMPACT_ATOMS: atom_id res chain seq x y z
N MET A 1 -10.16 3.00 18.72
CA MET A 1 -8.87 3.32 18.14
C MET A 1 -9.03 3.61 16.65
N ALA A 2 -8.53 4.73 16.19
CA ALA A 2 -8.60 5.05 14.77
C ALA A 2 -7.72 4.09 13.96
N SER A 3 -8.30 3.50 12.92
CA SER A 3 -7.57 2.61 12.02
C SER A 3 -7.03 3.42 10.86
N ILE A 4 -5.71 3.45 10.73
CA ILE A 4 -4.99 4.15 9.67
C ILE A 4 -4.17 3.12 8.93
N TYR A 5 -4.21 3.14 7.60
CA TYR A 5 -3.56 2.13 6.78
C TYR A 5 -2.59 2.73 5.78
N THR A 6 -1.49 2.03 5.57
CA THR A 6 -0.58 2.22 4.45
C THR A 6 -0.58 0.91 3.67
N VAL A 7 -1.00 0.96 2.42
CA VAL A 7 -1.26 -0.24 1.61
C VAL A 7 -0.26 -0.29 0.47
N ASP A 8 0.47 -1.39 0.39
CA ASP A 8 1.45 -1.62 -0.67
C ASP A 8 0.77 -1.74 -2.04
N ALA A 9 1.49 -1.37 -3.09
CA ALA A 9 1.00 -1.47 -4.47
C ALA A 9 0.46 -2.86 -4.79
N SER A 10 1.04 -3.93 -4.23
CA SER A 10 0.61 -5.31 -4.48
C SER A 10 -0.87 -5.52 -4.18
N VAL A 11 -1.40 -4.87 -3.15
CA VAL A 11 -2.81 -5.02 -2.75
C VAL A 11 -3.73 -4.31 -3.75
N PHE A 12 -3.36 -3.11 -4.18
CA PHE A 12 -4.14 -2.39 -5.19
C PHE A 12 -4.18 -3.14 -6.51
N LEU A 13 -3.04 -3.70 -6.92
CA LEU A 13 -2.94 -4.48 -8.16
C LEU A 13 -3.75 -5.77 -8.06
N ASN A 14 -3.71 -6.45 -6.92
CA ASN A 14 -4.51 -7.64 -6.67
C ASN A 14 -6.00 -7.33 -6.69
N GLY A 15 -6.41 -6.22 -6.09
CA GLY A 15 -7.80 -5.77 -6.13
C GLY A 15 -8.27 -5.30 -7.50
N PHE A 16 -7.33 -4.96 -8.40
CA PHE A 16 -7.62 -4.55 -9.77
C PHE A 16 -7.78 -5.76 -10.72
N ASN A 17 -6.99 -6.82 -10.51
CA ASN A 17 -6.93 -7.95 -11.44
C ASN A 17 -7.80 -9.11 -10.96
N PRO A 18 -8.99 -9.34 -11.59
CA PRO A 18 -9.92 -10.39 -11.14
C PRO A 18 -9.42 -11.81 -11.38
N TYR A 19 -8.35 -11.98 -12.16
CA TYR A 19 -7.76 -13.30 -12.45
C TYR A 19 -6.70 -13.69 -11.44
N GLU A 20 -6.30 -12.77 -10.57
CA GLU A 20 -5.24 -13.03 -9.60
C GLU A 20 -5.82 -13.66 -8.33
N PRO A 21 -5.16 -14.70 -7.74
CA PRO A 21 -5.62 -15.28 -6.48
C PRO A 21 -5.68 -14.21 -5.38
N GLY A 22 -6.75 -14.24 -4.59
CA GLY A 22 -6.95 -13.28 -3.51
C GLY A 22 -7.57 -11.96 -3.93
N HIS A 23 -7.86 -11.80 -5.22
CA HIS A 23 -8.47 -10.58 -5.77
C HIS A 23 -9.68 -10.11 -4.96
N GLU A 24 -10.60 -11.00 -4.66
CA GLU A 24 -11.86 -10.63 -4.00
C GLU A 24 -11.63 -10.05 -2.62
N VAL A 25 -10.71 -10.63 -1.85
CA VAL A 25 -10.40 -10.16 -0.49
C VAL A 25 -9.74 -8.78 -0.53
N SER A 26 -8.76 -8.59 -1.42
CA SER A 26 -8.11 -7.28 -1.59
C SER A 26 -9.11 -6.21 -2.02
N ARG A 27 -9.98 -6.54 -2.98
CA ARG A 27 -11.02 -5.62 -3.45
C ARG A 27 -11.95 -5.22 -2.32
N ARG A 28 -12.43 -6.20 -1.54
CA ARG A 28 -13.35 -5.94 -0.42
C ARG A 28 -12.71 -5.11 0.67
N PHE A 29 -11.44 -5.37 0.98
CA PHE A 29 -10.69 -4.57 1.94
C PHE A 29 -10.60 -3.12 1.49
N LEU A 30 -10.20 -2.87 0.25
CA LEU A 30 -10.06 -1.52 -0.29
C LEU A 30 -11.42 -0.79 -0.34
N GLU A 31 -12.48 -1.48 -0.72
CA GLU A 31 -13.83 -0.92 -0.72
C GLU A 31 -14.29 -0.55 0.70
N TYR A 32 -13.99 -1.40 1.67
CA TYR A 32 -14.35 -1.13 3.05
C TYR A 32 -13.68 0.16 3.57
N LEU A 33 -12.40 0.34 3.26
CA LEU A 33 -11.69 1.58 3.63
C LEU A 33 -12.37 2.80 3.03
N ARG A 34 -12.78 2.71 1.79
CA ARG A 34 -13.44 3.81 1.10
C ARG A 34 -14.83 4.10 1.69
N GLU A 35 -15.62 3.07 1.89
CA GLU A 35 -16.99 3.20 2.42
C GLU A 35 -17.00 3.79 3.82
N GLN A 36 -16.05 3.38 4.65
CA GLN A 36 -15.94 3.86 6.02
C GLN A 36 -15.07 5.12 6.16
N ALA A 37 -14.56 5.64 5.04
CA ALA A 37 -13.68 6.80 5.00
C ALA A 37 -12.48 6.67 5.96
N LEU A 38 -11.92 5.47 6.08
CA LEU A 38 -10.76 5.24 6.93
C LEU A 38 -9.52 5.79 6.24
N PRO A 39 -8.66 6.52 6.98
CA PRO A 39 -7.50 7.15 6.37
C PRO A 39 -6.55 6.16 5.71
N LEU A 40 -6.17 6.47 4.49
CA LEU A 40 -5.22 5.72 3.68
C LEU A 40 -4.05 6.66 3.40
N ILE A 41 -2.91 6.40 4.04
CA ILE A 41 -1.73 7.25 3.95
C ILE A 41 -0.68 6.53 3.13
N GLU A 42 -0.32 7.09 1.97
CA GLU A 42 0.50 6.43 0.98
C GLU A 42 1.66 7.32 0.52
N PRO A 43 2.81 6.72 0.20
CA PRO A 43 3.83 7.50 -0.48
C PRO A 43 3.39 7.82 -1.92
N THR A 44 3.82 8.95 -2.44
CA THR A 44 3.58 9.30 -3.85
C THR A 44 4.13 8.24 -4.79
N LEU A 45 5.12 7.46 -4.36
CA LEU A 45 5.68 6.32 -5.08
C LEU A 45 4.62 5.32 -5.53
N LEU A 46 3.52 5.19 -4.79
CA LEU A 46 2.44 4.28 -5.14
C LEU A 46 1.96 4.49 -6.58
N LEU A 47 1.84 5.75 -6.99
CA LEU A 47 1.25 6.07 -8.30
C LEU A 47 2.09 5.55 -9.47
N PRO A 48 3.40 5.83 -9.57
CA PRO A 48 4.20 5.24 -10.65
C PRO A 48 4.34 3.72 -10.54
N GLU A 49 4.32 3.15 -9.33
CA GLU A 49 4.39 1.69 -9.19
C GLU A 49 3.16 1.01 -9.78
N VAL A 50 1.96 1.48 -9.46
CA VAL A 50 0.76 0.87 -10.02
C VAL A 50 0.66 1.13 -11.53
N ALA A 51 1.03 2.32 -11.99
CA ALA A 51 1.02 2.63 -13.42
C ALA A 51 1.98 1.72 -14.19
N ALA A 52 3.19 1.52 -13.67
CA ALA A 52 4.19 0.65 -14.31
C ALA A 52 3.69 -0.80 -14.39
N ALA A 53 3.13 -1.31 -13.31
CA ALA A 53 2.65 -2.70 -13.26
C ALA A 53 1.48 -2.92 -14.23
N VAL A 54 0.52 -2.00 -14.27
CA VAL A 54 -0.63 -2.10 -15.20
C VAL A 54 -0.17 -2.00 -16.64
N SER A 55 0.71 -1.04 -16.95
CA SER A 55 1.22 -0.83 -18.31
C SER A 55 1.96 -2.06 -18.82
N ARG A 56 2.83 -2.65 -18.01
CA ARG A 56 3.59 -3.84 -18.40
C ARG A 56 2.71 -5.09 -18.50
N GLY A 57 1.81 -5.25 -17.52
CA GLY A 57 0.97 -6.44 -17.47
C GLY A 57 -0.14 -6.48 -18.51
N ARG A 58 -0.73 -5.34 -18.84
CA ARG A 58 -1.85 -5.24 -19.76
C ARG A 58 -1.44 -4.63 -21.11
N GLN A 59 -0.22 -4.14 -21.23
CA GLN A 59 0.28 -3.44 -22.44
C GLN A 59 -0.66 -2.31 -22.86
N ASP A 60 -1.18 -1.57 -21.87
CA ASP A 60 -2.18 -0.52 -22.06
C ASP A 60 -1.80 0.71 -21.22
N ALA A 61 -1.17 1.68 -21.88
CA ALA A 61 -0.72 2.90 -21.21
C ALA A 61 -1.87 3.78 -20.74
N ASP A 62 -2.97 3.81 -21.49
CA ASP A 62 -4.14 4.61 -21.11
C ASP A 62 -4.82 4.03 -19.87
N LEU A 63 -4.94 2.71 -19.81
CA LEU A 63 -5.49 2.05 -18.64
C LEU A 63 -4.61 2.32 -17.40
N ALA A 64 -3.29 2.27 -17.57
CA ALA A 64 -2.34 2.55 -16.48
C ALA A 64 -2.52 3.99 -15.96
N ARG A 65 -2.62 4.98 -16.85
CA ARG A 65 -2.86 6.38 -16.46
C ARG A 65 -4.19 6.55 -15.74
N ARG A 66 -5.25 5.93 -16.25
CA ARG A 66 -6.58 6.03 -15.65
C ARG A 66 -6.63 5.40 -14.27
N PHE A 67 -5.97 4.26 -14.10
CA PHE A 67 -5.92 3.58 -12.82
C PHE A 67 -5.17 4.42 -11.78
N ALA A 68 -3.97 4.87 -12.11
CA ALA A 68 -3.19 5.73 -11.22
C ALA A 68 -3.93 7.04 -10.90
N GLY A 69 -4.57 7.64 -11.90
CA GLY A 69 -5.36 8.85 -11.73
C GLY A 69 -6.56 8.64 -10.80
N ALA A 70 -7.25 7.52 -10.95
CA ALA A 70 -8.37 7.18 -10.07
C ALA A 70 -7.91 7.01 -8.62
N LEU A 71 -6.79 6.34 -8.40
CA LEU A 71 -6.22 6.21 -7.05
C LEU A 71 -5.89 7.57 -6.45
N SER A 72 -5.27 8.46 -7.23
CA SER A 72 -4.87 9.78 -6.72
C SER A 72 -6.06 10.65 -6.30
N ARG A 73 -7.26 10.33 -6.76
CA ARG A 73 -8.48 11.09 -6.46
C ARG A 73 -9.36 10.47 -5.38
N LEU A 74 -8.91 9.38 -4.75
CA LEU A 74 -9.68 8.77 -3.66
C LEU A 74 -9.82 9.76 -2.51
N PRO A 75 -11.04 10.01 -1.99
CA PRO A 75 -11.26 11.08 -1.02
C PRO A 75 -10.61 10.83 0.34
N HIS A 76 -10.36 9.58 0.70
CA HIS A 76 -9.75 9.20 1.99
C HIS A 76 -8.24 9.01 1.90
N LEU A 77 -7.65 9.27 0.72
CA LEU A 77 -6.22 9.09 0.46
C LEU A 77 -5.44 10.36 0.76
N LEU A 78 -4.37 10.21 1.55
CA LEU A 78 -3.36 11.24 1.76
C LEU A 78 -2.05 10.76 1.16
N LEU A 79 -1.53 11.51 0.20
CA LEU A 79 -0.25 11.21 -0.45
C LEU A 79 0.89 11.96 0.21
N ILE A 80 1.94 11.23 0.58
CA ILE A 80 3.11 11.76 1.26
C ILE A 80 4.27 11.79 0.26
N PRO A 81 4.80 12.98 -0.04
CA PRO A 81 5.93 13.06 -0.97
C PRO A 81 7.19 12.42 -0.40
N LEU A 82 7.94 11.76 -1.27
CA LEU A 82 9.24 11.20 -0.92
C LEU A 82 10.27 12.33 -0.90
N ASN A 83 10.26 13.10 0.18
CA ASN A 83 11.22 14.16 0.40
C ASN A 83 12.49 13.60 1.07
N GLU A 84 13.46 14.47 1.33
CA GLU A 84 14.74 14.06 1.91
C GLU A 84 14.54 13.38 3.28
N THR A 85 13.70 13.93 4.13
CA THR A 85 13.46 13.37 5.46
C THR A 85 12.88 11.95 5.39
N LEU A 86 11.87 11.75 4.54
CA LEU A 86 11.27 10.42 4.36
C LEU A 86 12.27 9.45 3.73
N ALA A 87 13.08 9.93 2.77
CA ALA A 87 14.11 9.11 2.13
C ALA A 87 15.16 8.64 3.16
N GLN A 88 15.56 9.50 4.09
CA GLN A 88 16.52 9.12 5.15
C GLN A 88 15.89 8.07 6.09
N GLN A 89 14.63 8.20 6.43
CA GLN A 89 13.93 7.20 7.23
C GLN A 89 13.87 5.86 6.50
N ALA A 90 13.60 5.89 5.20
CA ALA A 90 13.58 4.68 4.37
C ALA A 90 14.96 4.04 4.27
N VAL A 91 16.04 4.83 4.19
CA VAL A 91 17.41 4.31 4.19
C VAL A 91 17.66 3.49 5.46
N ALA A 92 17.30 4.03 6.62
CA ALA A 92 17.48 3.34 7.89
C ALA A 92 16.72 2.00 7.91
N LEU A 93 15.45 2.01 7.50
CA LEU A 93 14.64 0.79 7.48
C LEU A 93 15.16 -0.23 6.47
N ALA A 94 15.58 0.22 5.29
CA ALA A 94 16.14 -0.67 4.28
C ALA A 94 17.42 -1.35 4.79
N ALA A 95 18.30 -0.58 5.42
CA ALA A 95 19.56 -1.09 5.95
C ALA A 95 19.34 -2.03 7.12
N ASP A 96 18.51 -1.64 8.09
CA ASP A 96 18.31 -2.41 9.33
C ASP A 96 17.47 -3.67 9.13
N HIS A 97 16.52 -3.63 8.17
CA HIS A 97 15.56 -4.72 7.96
C HIS A 97 15.71 -5.42 6.60
N ARG A 98 16.74 -5.07 5.84
CA ARG A 98 17.04 -5.69 4.52
C ARG A 98 15.87 -5.61 3.54
N LEU A 99 15.20 -4.46 3.52
CA LEU A 99 14.09 -4.24 2.60
C LEU A 99 14.60 -3.72 1.25
N ARG A 100 13.86 -4.04 0.20
CA ARG A 100 14.05 -3.37 -1.08
C ARG A 100 13.67 -1.90 -0.91
N GLY A 101 14.25 -1.02 -1.76
CA GLY A 101 14.06 0.42 -1.62
C GLY A 101 12.60 0.85 -1.61
N SER A 102 11.79 0.32 -2.53
CA SER A 102 10.35 0.65 -2.57
C SER A 102 9.62 0.18 -1.33
N ASP A 103 9.91 -1.03 -0.85
CA ASP A 103 9.30 -1.57 0.36
C ASP A 103 9.64 -0.72 1.58
N ALA A 104 10.88 -0.23 1.63
CA ALA A 104 11.33 0.64 2.71
C ALA A 104 10.59 1.98 2.72
N VAL A 105 10.20 2.49 1.56
CA VAL A 105 9.44 3.73 1.47
C VAL A 105 8.03 3.56 2.07
N TYR A 106 7.34 2.48 1.75
CA TYR A 106 6.05 2.18 2.37
C TYR A 106 6.19 1.99 3.88
N ALA A 107 7.21 1.26 4.30
CA ALA A 107 7.48 1.04 5.72
C ALA A 107 7.77 2.35 6.45
N ALA A 108 8.51 3.26 5.83
CA ALA A 108 8.81 4.57 6.42
C ALA A 108 7.54 5.41 6.61
N VAL A 109 6.64 5.39 5.64
CA VAL A 109 5.34 6.07 5.78
C VAL A 109 4.55 5.45 6.93
N ALA A 110 4.46 4.13 6.98
CA ALA A 110 3.72 3.45 8.05
C ALA A 110 4.28 3.77 9.43
N LEU A 111 5.60 3.75 9.58
CA LEU A 111 6.25 4.06 10.86
C LEU A 111 6.01 5.50 11.27
N ARG A 112 6.18 6.44 10.34
CA ARG A 112 6.05 7.87 10.62
C ARG A 112 4.64 8.25 11.07
N PHE A 113 3.61 7.66 10.47
CA PHE A 113 2.22 8.02 10.74
C PHE A 113 1.50 7.05 11.67
N GLY A 114 2.20 6.02 12.16
CA GLY A 114 1.58 5.05 13.05
C GLY A 114 0.50 4.22 12.39
N SER A 115 0.62 3.97 11.08
CA SER A 115 -0.36 3.19 10.35
C SER A 115 -0.01 1.70 10.32
N THR A 116 -1.00 0.87 10.01
CA THR A 116 -0.80 -0.54 9.75
C THR A 116 -0.41 -0.73 8.29
N LEU A 117 0.70 -1.40 8.05
CA LEU A 117 1.15 -1.72 6.70
C LEU A 117 0.45 -2.99 6.21
N VAL A 118 -0.28 -2.87 5.11
CA VAL A 118 -0.99 -3.99 4.49
C VAL A 118 -0.30 -4.33 3.17
N THR A 119 0.18 -5.56 3.06
CA THR A 119 0.91 -6.01 1.87
C THR A 119 0.72 -7.51 1.68
N LEU A 120 0.77 -7.95 0.42
CA LEU A 120 0.78 -9.36 0.06
C LEU A 120 2.19 -9.96 0.14
N ASP A 121 3.23 -9.11 0.21
CA ASP A 121 4.61 -9.57 0.25
C ASP A 121 4.97 -10.09 1.64
N ARG A 122 5.14 -11.39 1.75
CA ARG A 122 5.47 -12.07 2.99
C ARG A 122 6.81 -11.59 3.57
N GLU A 123 7.80 -11.45 2.71
CA GLU A 123 9.13 -11.02 3.11
C GLU A 123 9.09 -9.62 3.72
N GLN A 124 8.38 -8.70 3.09
CA GLN A 124 8.19 -7.35 3.62
C GLN A 124 7.52 -7.38 5.00
N ARG A 125 6.44 -8.16 5.15
CA ARG A 125 5.74 -8.26 6.44
C ARG A 125 6.65 -8.80 7.54
N GLU A 126 7.34 -9.91 7.27
CA GLU A 126 8.17 -10.56 8.27
C GLU A 126 9.35 -9.69 8.70
N ARG A 127 9.96 -8.98 7.76
CA ARG A 127 11.16 -8.19 8.03
C ARG A 127 10.91 -6.95 8.88
N VAL A 128 9.71 -6.38 8.86
CA VAL A 128 9.39 -5.18 9.63
C VAL A 128 8.42 -5.42 10.77
N ALA A 129 8.00 -6.65 11.00
CA ALA A 129 6.98 -6.99 11.98
C ALA A 129 7.30 -6.51 13.39
N ASP A 130 8.60 -6.40 13.75
CA ASP A 130 9.04 -5.97 15.08
C ASP A 130 8.85 -4.47 15.30
N VAL A 131 8.76 -3.68 14.24
CA VAL A 131 8.74 -2.21 14.36
C VAL A 131 7.48 -1.58 13.80
N ILE A 132 6.74 -2.29 12.93
CA ILE A 132 5.54 -1.78 12.26
C ILE A 132 4.48 -2.87 12.31
N PRO A 133 3.23 -2.55 12.70
CA PRO A 133 2.15 -3.52 12.58
C PRO A 133 1.89 -3.83 11.11
N THR A 134 1.90 -5.10 10.76
CA THR A 134 1.70 -5.57 9.39
C THR A 134 0.53 -6.53 9.32
N ARG A 135 -0.19 -6.51 8.19
CA ARG A 135 -1.33 -7.39 7.95
C ARG A 135 -1.39 -7.81 6.49
N LEU A 136 -1.92 -9.01 6.26
CA LEU A 136 -2.48 -9.36 4.96
C LEU A 136 -3.83 -8.66 4.80
N PRO A 137 -4.31 -8.44 3.56
CA PRO A 137 -5.65 -7.87 3.37
C PRO A 137 -6.74 -8.64 4.09
N ALA A 138 -6.67 -9.96 4.11
CA ALA A 138 -7.65 -10.79 4.82
C ALA A 138 -7.65 -10.52 6.33
N GLU A 139 -6.46 -10.40 6.92
CA GLU A 139 -6.31 -10.12 8.34
C GLU A 139 -6.83 -8.71 8.68
N ALA A 140 -6.49 -7.74 7.84
CA ALA A 140 -6.93 -6.35 8.03
C ALA A 140 -8.45 -6.25 7.93
N LEU A 141 -9.04 -6.95 6.97
CA LEU A 141 -10.50 -6.98 6.81
C LEU A 141 -11.18 -7.62 8.02
N GLU A 142 -10.62 -8.69 8.55
CA GLU A 142 -11.13 -9.34 9.75
C GLU A 142 -11.06 -8.41 10.97
N ASP A 143 -9.96 -7.68 11.13
CA ASP A 143 -9.79 -6.71 12.22
C ASP A 143 -10.85 -5.61 12.19
N LEU A 144 -11.37 -5.26 10.99
CA LEU A 144 -12.34 -4.20 10.80
C LEU A 144 -13.79 -4.66 10.97
N ARG A 145 -14.04 -5.94 10.97
CA ARG A 145 -15.39 -6.47 11.15
C ARG A 145 -15.83 -6.32 12.59
N PRO A 146 -17.08 -5.86 12.81
CA PRO A 146 -17.64 -5.77 14.15
C PRO A 146 -17.83 -7.14 14.81
#